data_ca08281f5cabc72cb621d2f395a7fb11
#
_entry.id   ca08281f5cabc72cb621d2f395a7fb11
#
_cell.length_a   1.000
_cell.length_b   1.000
_cell.length_c   1.000
_cell.angle_alpha   90.00
_cell.angle_beta   90.00
_cell.angle_gamma   90.00
#
_symmetry.space_group_name_H-M   'P 1'
#
loop_
_entity.id
_entity.type
_entity.pdbx_description
1 polymer ?
#
loop_
_entity_poly.entity_id
_entity_poly.type
_entity_poly.pdbx_seq_one_letter_code
_entity_poly.pdbx_strand_id
1 'polypeptide(L)'
;MTRTSKSREGKSSTRIGKARLAEMIEEATVDAYDESEQATGWFTMFEEHLELPFETKVLGTAVTVASIGLRGDYQIVAICTRGRDRQAISLVDLPLPSPKPAGAEWIEAYRHWLGGR
;
A
#
# COMPACT_ATOMS: atom_id res chain seq x y z
N MET A 1 -11.51 -27.74 12.32
CA MET A 1 -11.38 -27.28 12.09
C MET A 1 -11.49 -26.55 11.70
N THR A 2 -11.36 -26.56 11.70
CA THR A 2 -11.26 -25.87 11.44
C THR A 2 -11.31 -25.06 10.98
N ARG A 3 -11.24 -24.97 11.06
CA ARG A 3 -11.10 -24.19 10.61
C ARG A 3 -10.97 -23.42 10.21
N THR A 4 -10.76 -23.44 10.18
CA THR A 4 -10.48 -22.69 9.75
C THR A 4 -10.53 -21.96 9.13
N SER A 5 -10.45 -22.09 9.17
CA SER A 5 -10.28 -21.44 8.64
C SER A 5 -10.49 -20.78 7.92
N LYS A 6 -10.57 -20.92 7.94
CA LYS A 6 -10.56 -20.39 7.32
C LYS A 6 -10.80 -19.66 6.80
N SER A 7 -10.67 -19.71 6.81
CA SER A 7 -10.66 -19.03 6.39
C SER A 7 -10.81 -18.43 5.81
N ARG A 8 -10.95 -18.63 5.80
CA ARG A 8 -10.80 -18.07 5.31
C ARG A 8 -10.72 -17.51 4.65
N GLU A 9 -10.40 -17.63 4.60
CA GLU A 9 -10.07 -17.00 4.08
C GLU A 9 -10.33 -16.27 3.34
N GLY A 10 -10.21 -16.61 2.99
CA GLY A 10 -10.30 -15.63 2.20
C GLY A 10 -10.94 -14.48 2.45
N LYS A 11 -11.44 -14.28 3.07
CA LYS A 11 -11.81 -13.23 3.33
C LYS A 11 -11.06 -12.58 4.11
N SER A 12 -10.61 -13.07 4.69
CA SER A 12 -9.80 -12.44 5.37
C SER A 12 -8.88 -11.54 4.78
N SER A 13 -8.62 -11.69 3.80
CA SER A 13 -7.78 -10.83 3.05
C SER A 13 -8.22 -9.39 3.07
N THR A 14 -9.40 -9.13 3.55
CA THR A 14 -9.93 -7.80 3.50
C THR A 14 -9.57 -6.95 4.69
N ARG A 15 -9.12 -7.57 5.79
CA ARG A 15 -8.85 -6.80 6.98
C ARG A 15 -7.68 -7.38 7.76
N ILE A 16 -6.77 -6.49 8.10
CA ILE A 16 -5.58 -6.87 8.86
C ILE A 16 -5.86 -6.64 10.34
N GLY A 17 -5.52 -7.62 11.17
CA GLY A 17 -5.69 -7.48 12.60
C GLY A 17 -4.75 -6.45 13.21
N LYS A 18 -5.11 -5.94 14.39
CA LYS A 18 -4.34 -4.89 15.03
C LYS A 18 -2.90 -5.30 15.33
N ALA A 19 -2.71 -6.55 15.77
CA ALA A 19 -1.37 -7.02 16.09
C ALA A 19 -0.50 -7.05 14.85
N ARG A 20 -1.06 -7.51 13.73
CA ARG A 20 -0.29 -7.56 12.49
C ARG A 20 0.00 -6.16 11.97
N LEU A 21 -0.97 -5.25 12.08
CA LEU A 21 -0.74 -3.86 11.69
C LEU A 21 0.40 -3.25 12.50
N ALA A 22 0.41 -3.49 13.80
CA ALA A 22 1.48 -2.97 14.67
C ALA A 22 2.83 -3.50 14.24
N GLU A 23 2.91 -4.80 13.92
CA GLU A 23 4.16 -5.40 13.46
C GLU A 23 4.65 -4.77 12.16
N MET A 24 3.72 -4.56 11.22
CA MET A 24 4.08 -3.99 9.92
C MET A 24 4.55 -2.56 10.07
N ILE A 25 3.88 -1.78 10.90
CA ILE A 25 4.27 -0.40 11.15
C ILE A 25 5.65 -0.37 11.79
N GLU A 26 5.89 -1.24 12.76
CA GLU A 26 7.19 -1.30 13.41
C GLU A 26 8.28 -1.66 12.41
N GLU A 27 8.00 -2.63 11.55
CA GLU A 27 8.99 -3.04 10.55
C GLU A 27 9.32 -1.90 9.58
N ALA A 28 8.29 -1.18 9.12
CA ALA A 28 8.49 -0.09 8.17
C ALA A 28 9.23 1.08 8.78
N THR A 29 9.03 1.33 10.09
CA THR A 29 9.60 2.51 10.74
C THR A 29 10.74 2.20 11.70
N VAL A 30 11.27 0.98 11.63
CA VAL A 30 12.38 0.60 12.51
C VAL A 30 13.57 1.52 12.25
N ASP A 31 14.14 2.04 13.34
CA ASP A 31 15.29 2.95 13.29
C ASP A 31 15.03 4.23 12.49
N ALA A 32 13.76 4.58 12.31
CA ALA A 32 13.39 5.80 11.59
C ALA A 32 12.98 6.86 12.59
N TYR A 33 13.81 7.91 12.72
CA TYR A 33 13.64 8.91 13.78
C TYR A 33 13.03 10.22 13.31
N ASP A 34 12.93 10.43 12.00
CA ASP A 34 12.31 11.63 11.48
C ASP A 34 11.43 11.28 10.28
N GLU A 35 10.73 12.27 9.75
CA GLU A 35 9.79 12.05 8.66
C GLU A 35 10.46 11.49 7.41
N SER A 36 11.65 11.96 7.13
CA SER A 36 12.38 11.49 5.95
C SER A 36 12.70 10.00 6.06
N GLU A 37 13.19 9.60 7.22
CA GLU A 37 13.54 8.20 7.45
C GLU A 37 12.30 7.32 7.45
N GLN A 38 11.20 7.81 8.03
CA GLN A 38 9.96 7.05 8.07
C GLN A 38 9.38 6.86 6.67
N ALA A 39 9.38 7.92 5.86
CA ALA A 39 8.89 7.84 4.49
C ALA A 39 9.74 6.87 3.67
N THR A 40 11.05 6.92 3.84
CA THR A 40 11.95 6.00 3.15
C THR A 40 11.69 4.55 3.57
N GLY A 41 11.42 4.34 4.86
CA GLY A 41 11.09 3.01 5.37
C GLY A 41 9.85 2.43 4.71
N TRP A 42 8.79 3.22 4.63
CA TRP A 42 7.56 2.78 3.97
C TRP A 42 7.78 2.53 2.48
N PHE A 43 8.52 3.43 1.84
CA PHE A 43 8.82 3.26 0.42
C PHE A 43 9.55 1.95 0.18
N THR A 44 10.50 1.61 1.04
CA THR A 44 11.25 0.35 0.94
C THR A 44 10.32 -0.86 1.06
N MET A 45 9.35 -0.80 1.98
CA MET A 45 8.39 -1.89 2.12
C MET A 45 7.57 -2.08 0.85
N PHE A 46 7.17 -0.98 0.21
CA PHE A 46 6.44 -1.09 -1.06
C PHE A 46 7.30 -1.67 -2.16
N GLU A 47 8.58 -1.28 -2.21
CA GLU A 47 9.47 -1.83 -3.22
C GLU A 47 9.68 -3.33 -3.03
N GLU A 48 9.73 -3.78 -1.77
CA GLU A 48 9.99 -5.18 -1.49
C GLU A 48 8.76 -6.06 -1.64
N HIS A 49 7.58 -5.54 -1.31
CA HIS A 49 6.42 -6.39 -1.13
C HIS A 49 5.29 -6.16 -2.13
N LEU A 50 5.16 -4.95 -2.66
CA LEU A 50 4.02 -4.64 -3.53
C LEU A 50 4.25 -5.12 -4.95
N GLU A 51 3.32 -5.92 -5.43
CA GLU A 51 3.38 -6.41 -6.80
C GLU A 51 3.08 -5.28 -7.79
N LEU A 52 3.98 -5.03 -8.71
CA LEU A 52 3.83 -4.00 -9.74
C LEU A 52 4.24 -4.56 -11.09
N PRO A 53 3.62 -4.10 -12.17
CA PRO A 53 2.48 -3.16 -12.20
C PRO A 53 1.18 -3.87 -11.85
N PHE A 54 0.17 -3.09 -11.50
CA PHE A 54 -1.18 -3.65 -11.38
C PHE A 54 -2.18 -2.62 -11.91
N GLU A 55 -3.39 -3.10 -12.24
CA GLU A 55 -4.42 -2.23 -12.78
C GLU A 55 -5.44 -1.89 -11.72
N THR A 56 -5.96 -0.67 -11.79
CA THR A 56 -7.05 -0.24 -10.93
C THR A 56 -7.90 0.75 -11.71
N LYS A 57 -8.92 1.28 -11.06
CA LYS A 57 -9.75 2.31 -11.68
C LYS A 57 -9.71 3.59 -10.87
N VAL A 58 -9.54 4.71 -11.54
CA VAL A 58 -9.57 6.02 -10.92
C VAL A 58 -10.69 6.79 -11.60
N LEU A 59 -11.71 7.17 -10.83
CA LEU A 59 -12.88 7.85 -11.36
C LEU A 59 -13.50 7.08 -12.52
N GLY A 60 -13.55 5.75 -12.38
CA GLY A 60 -14.15 4.89 -13.39
C GLY A 60 -13.28 4.59 -14.58
N THR A 61 -12.07 5.13 -14.65
CA THR A 61 -11.16 4.94 -15.76
C THR A 61 -10.06 3.95 -15.39
N ALA A 62 -9.85 2.94 -16.20
CA ALA A 62 -8.80 1.94 -15.95
C ALA A 62 -7.44 2.57 -16.17
N VAL A 63 -6.55 2.40 -15.19
CA VAL A 63 -5.19 2.89 -15.26
C VAL A 63 -4.24 1.79 -14.78
N THR A 64 -2.99 1.90 -15.17
CA THR A 64 -1.95 0.98 -14.70
C THR A 64 -1.12 1.70 -13.64
N VAL A 65 -1.01 1.10 -12.45
CA VAL A 65 -0.07 1.57 -11.46
C VAL A 65 1.28 0.97 -11.82
N ALA A 66 2.13 1.79 -12.40
CA ALA A 66 3.39 1.32 -12.97
C ALA A 66 4.49 1.25 -11.92
N SER A 67 4.48 2.19 -10.98
CA SER A 67 5.52 2.25 -9.96
C SER A 67 5.04 3.08 -8.77
N ILE A 68 5.82 3.05 -7.71
CA ILE A 68 5.60 3.86 -6.51
C ILE A 68 6.73 4.88 -6.47
N GLY A 69 6.42 6.10 -6.10
CA GLY A 69 7.41 7.16 -6.01
C GLY A 69 7.39 7.83 -4.64
N LEU A 70 8.51 8.44 -4.28
CA LEU A 70 8.64 9.20 -3.05
C LEU A 70 8.90 10.65 -3.43
N ARG A 71 7.99 11.54 -3.01
CA ARG A 71 8.11 12.96 -3.33
C ARG A 71 8.94 13.69 -2.28
N GLY A 72 9.41 14.88 -2.64
CA GLY A 72 10.25 15.69 -1.76
C GLY A 72 9.58 16.10 -0.46
N ASP A 73 8.26 16.10 -0.42
CA ASP A 73 7.50 16.39 0.79
C ASP A 73 7.20 15.13 1.61
N TYR A 74 7.95 14.08 1.35
CA TYR A 74 7.83 12.77 2.02
C TYR A 74 6.51 12.07 1.76
N GLN A 75 5.80 12.46 0.72
CA GLN A 75 4.56 11.82 0.34
C GLN A 75 4.84 10.68 -0.63
N ILE A 76 4.22 9.54 -0.38
CA ILE A 76 4.36 8.38 -1.25
C ILE A 76 3.22 8.38 -2.26
N VAL A 77 3.56 8.25 -3.53
CA VAL A 77 2.58 8.34 -4.61
C VAL A 77 2.66 7.12 -5.50
N ALA A 78 1.53 6.82 -6.15
CA ALA A 78 1.46 5.81 -7.19
C ALA A 78 1.60 6.53 -8.52
N ILE A 79 2.50 6.04 -9.37
CA ILE A 79 2.66 6.58 -10.71
C ILE A 79 1.72 5.78 -11.61
N CYS A 80 0.67 6.44 -12.06
CA CYS A 80 -0.37 5.80 -12.85
C CYS A 80 -0.24 6.20 -14.30
N THR A 81 -0.42 5.25 -15.21
CA THR A 81 -0.32 5.50 -16.64
C THR A 81 -1.56 5.03 -17.35
N ARG A 82 -1.87 5.68 -18.45
CA ARG A 82 -2.94 5.29 -19.36
C ARG A 82 -2.56 5.82 -20.74
N GLY A 83 -2.17 4.88 -21.62
CA GLY A 83 -1.63 5.28 -22.92
C GLY A 83 -0.38 6.12 -22.71
N ARG A 84 -0.40 7.36 -23.19
CA ARG A 84 0.74 8.27 -23.03
C ARG A 84 0.62 9.15 -21.80
N ASP A 85 -0.52 9.09 -21.12
CA ASP A 85 -0.75 9.94 -19.97
C ASP A 85 -0.14 9.31 -18.74
N ARG A 86 0.35 10.18 -17.86
CA ARG A 86 1.02 9.75 -16.64
C ARG A 86 0.67 10.72 -15.53
N GLN A 87 0.33 10.20 -14.37
CA GLN A 87 -0.07 11.04 -13.26
C GLN A 87 0.33 10.38 -11.93
N ALA A 88 0.77 11.21 -11.00
CA ALA A 88 1.06 10.75 -9.65
C ALA A 88 -0.18 10.94 -8.80
N ILE A 89 -0.57 9.89 -8.09
CA ILE A 89 -1.72 9.91 -7.20
C ILE A 89 -1.24 9.50 -5.82
N SER A 90 -1.62 10.27 -4.80
CA SER A 90 -1.25 9.94 -3.44
C SER A 90 -1.70 8.52 -3.11
N LEU A 91 -0.80 7.75 -2.50
CA LEU A 91 -1.09 6.35 -2.21
C LEU A 91 -2.27 6.20 -1.24
N VAL A 92 -2.52 7.21 -0.39
CA VAL A 92 -3.67 7.16 0.50
C VAL A 92 -4.99 7.27 -0.25
N ASP A 93 -4.98 7.85 -1.44
CA ASP A 93 -6.19 8.09 -2.22
C ASP A 93 -6.38 7.09 -3.35
N LEU A 94 -5.43 6.22 -3.58
CA LEU A 94 -5.48 5.30 -4.71
C LEU A 94 -6.52 4.20 -4.48
N PRO A 95 -7.52 4.05 -5.36
CA PRO A 95 -8.43 2.91 -5.25
C PRO A 95 -7.68 1.61 -5.52
N LEU A 96 -7.99 0.58 -4.77
CA LEU A 96 -7.37 -0.72 -4.97
C LEU A 96 -8.34 -1.64 -5.70
N PRO A 97 -7.83 -2.48 -6.60
CA PRO A 97 -8.70 -3.38 -7.35
C PRO A 97 -9.12 -4.58 -6.51
N SER A 98 -10.06 -5.35 -7.04
CA SER A 98 -10.48 -6.60 -6.44
C SER A 98 -10.32 -7.69 -7.48
N PRO A 99 -9.47 -8.69 -7.23
CA PRO A 99 -8.70 -8.89 -5.99
C PRO A 99 -7.55 -7.89 -5.89
N LYS A 100 -7.09 -7.67 -4.66
CA LYS A 100 -5.99 -6.74 -4.41
C LYS A 100 -4.67 -7.35 -4.89
N PRO A 101 -3.73 -6.52 -5.33
CA PRO A 101 -2.41 -7.04 -5.70
C PRO A 101 -1.67 -7.57 -4.47
N ALA A 102 -0.72 -8.45 -4.71
CA ALA A 102 0.11 -8.96 -3.62
C ALA A 102 0.84 -7.79 -2.98
N GLY A 103 0.90 -7.79 -1.67
CA GLY A 103 1.56 -6.72 -0.92
C GLY A 103 0.67 -5.52 -0.61
N ALA A 104 -0.60 -5.55 -1.04
CA ALA A 104 -1.52 -4.44 -0.79
C ALA A 104 -1.76 -4.22 0.71
N GLU A 105 -1.51 -5.22 1.54
CA GLU A 105 -1.64 -5.05 2.98
C GLU A 105 -0.69 -3.96 3.51
N TRP A 106 0.44 -3.75 2.83
CA TRP A 106 1.37 -2.70 3.23
C TRP A 106 0.77 -1.32 2.95
N ILE A 107 -0.04 -1.20 1.91
CA ILE A 107 -0.76 0.06 1.66
C ILE A 107 -1.77 0.31 2.77
N GLU A 108 -2.48 -0.74 3.21
CA GLU A 108 -3.44 -0.61 4.29
C GLU A 108 -2.75 -0.21 5.60
N ALA A 109 -1.59 -0.82 5.88
CA ALA A 109 -0.82 -0.48 7.07
C ALA A 109 -0.35 0.97 7.02
N TYR A 110 0.11 1.42 5.87
CA TYR A 110 0.56 2.80 5.67
C TYR A 110 -0.57 3.79 5.91
N ARG A 111 -1.75 3.50 5.35
CA ARG A 111 -2.91 4.36 5.53
C ARG A 111 -3.34 4.43 7.00
N HIS A 112 -3.29 3.28 7.66
CA HIS A 112 -3.62 3.23 9.09
C HIS A 112 -2.64 4.05 9.92
N TRP A 113 -1.35 3.92 9.62
CA TRP A 113 -0.31 4.66 10.32
C TRP A 113 -0.48 6.17 10.14
N LEU A 114 -0.75 6.60 8.91
CA LEU A 114 -0.97 8.03 8.64
C LEU A 114 -2.19 8.56 9.36
N GLY A 115 -3.28 7.78 9.38
CA GLY A 115 -4.51 8.20 10.05
C GLY A 115 -4.40 8.25 11.56
N GLY A 116 -3.47 7.50 12.13
CA GLY A 116 -3.29 7.46 13.58
C GLY A 116 -2.26 8.42 14.12
N ARG A 117 -1.67 9.24 13.28
CA ARG A 117 -0.60 10.15 13.69
C ARG A 117 -1.07 11.43 14.32
#